data_b4aef6acd8fa402886c1370b707af673
#
_entry.id   b4aef6acd8fa402886c1370b707af673
#
_cell.length_a   1.000
_cell.length_b   1.000
_cell.length_c   1.000
_cell.angle_alpha   90.00
_cell.angle_beta   90.00
_cell.angle_gamma   90.00
#
_symmetry.space_group_name_H-M   'P 1'
#
loop_
_entity.id
_entity.type
_entity.pdbx_description
1 polymer ?
#
loop_
_entity_poly.entity_id
_entity_poly.type
_entity_poly.pdbx_seq_one_letter_code
_entity_poly.pdbx_strand_id
1 'polypeptide(L)'
;MRLVLSGGGTGGHVYPALAVAQALRRGLPAGEPFDVLYVGAGGQESDIVKRAGFPMREVSAAPIRGRMPWEMAANSGKIALGVQQARGILGEFHPSVVFSTGGYASFPVALAARSRGIPLAVYLPDLNPGWAVRAIARLAQRVCATAIESLRSLPSGKTVVTGYPVREEFWSVNRAIGRERLGLNPEEKVLFVTGASSGAHSINQAVAAELSGLLQLCEVIHLCGHADEQWLLEIRDGLPNELRSRYHLHGYMHEELPLAMAAADLAVTRAGASTLGELPAMALPAILVPGTFAGAHQRPNARYLAKAGAAVVLENDDLDQLLPVVGELLNDEERLRSMREASRRLARPNAAARIAQILSELARGQAA
;
A
#
# COMPACT_ATOMS: atom_id res chain seq x y z
N MET A 1 -17.45 12.28 -16.55
CA MET A 1 -16.43 12.78 -15.58
C MET A 1 -15.04 12.38 -16.06
N ARG A 2 -14.04 13.27 -16.00
CA ARG A 2 -12.64 12.97 -16.36
C ARG A 2 -11.75 13.09 -15.13
N LEU A 3 -11.09 12.00 -14.75
CA LEU A 3 -10.25 11.91 -13.55
C LEU A 3 -8.78 11.75 -13.93
N VAL A 4 -7.91 12.59 -13.38
CA VAL A 4 -6.46 12.33 -13.40
C VAL A 4 -6.05 11.77 -12.04
N LEU A 5 -5.41 10.59 -12.06
CA LEU A 5 -4.73 10.00 -10.93
C LEU A 5 -3.24 10.34 -10.99
N SER A 6 -2.63 10.61 -9.84
CA SER A 6 -1.19 10.78 -9.76
C SER A 6 -0.67 10.29 -8.42
N GLY A 7 0.31 9.44 -8.47
CA GLY A 7 1.00 8.90 -7.33
C GLY A 7 2.39 8.47 -7.76
N GLY A 8 3.20 7.93 -6.90
CA GLY A 8 4.48 7.52 -7.40
C GLY A 8 5.30 6.60 -6.51
N GLY A 9 6.10 5.78 -7.21
CA GLY A 9 7.21 5.04 -6.69
C GLY A 9 6.89 3.61 -6.23
N THR A 10 5.77 3.36 -5.57
CA THR A 10 5.48 2.04 -5.00
C THR A 10 3.98 1.70 -5.02
N GLY A 11 3.65 0.42 -4.90
CA GLY A 11 2.26 -0.05 -4.81
C GLY A 11 1.44 0.63 -3.71
N GLY A 12 2.07 1.04 -2.61
CA GLY A 12 1.41 1.76 -1.51
C GLY A 12 0.80 3.11 -1.91
N HIS A 13 1.24 3.71 -3.02
CA HIS A 13 0.65 4.92 -3.60
C HIS A 13 -0.27 4.62 -4.79
N VAL A 14 0.03 3.59 -5.57
CA VAL A 14 -0.71 3.27 -6.80
C VAL A 14 -2.03 2.59 -6.48
N TYR A 15 -2.03 1.53 -5.68
CA TYR A 15 -3.25 0.77 -5.36
C TYR A 15 -4.38 1.60 -4.73
N PRO A 16 -4.11 2.53 -3.78
CA PRO A 16 -5.15 3.44 -3.29
C PRO A 16 -5.80 4.28 -4.38
N ALA A 17 -5.01 4.80 -5.33
CA ALA A 17 -5.54 5.58 -6.45
C ALA A 17 -6.46 4.75 -7.34
N LEU A 18 -6.05 3.50 -7.65
CA LEU A 18 -6.84 2.58 -8.47
C LEU A 18 -8.14 2.15 -7.76
N ALA A 19 -8.08 1.84 -6.46
CA ALA A 19 -9.26 1.50 -5.66
C ALA A 19 -10.30 2.63 -5.66
N VAL A 20 -9.84 3.88 -5.56
CA VAL A 20 -10.72 5.07 -5.63
C VAL A 20 -11.32 5.25 -7.03
N ALA A 21 -10.55 5.04 -8.10
CA ALA A 21 -11.08 5.13 -9.47
C ALA A 21 -12.15 4.06 -9.75
N GLN A 22 -11.93 2.84 -9.27
CA GLN A 22 -12.92 1.76 -9.35
C GLN A 22 -14.20 2.10 -8.56
N ALA A 23 -14.05 2.64 -7.35
CA ALA A 23 -15.19 3.08 -6.54
C ALA A 23 -15.98 4.22 -7.22
N LEU A 24 -15.29 5.18 -7.84
CA LEU A 24 -15.91 6.24 -8.65
C LEU A 24 -16.72 5.66 -9.81
N ARG A 25 -16.12 4.75 -10.59
CA ARG A 25 -16.80 4.12 -11.73
C ARG A 25 -18.10 3.46 -11.31
N ARG A 26 -18.12 2.76 -10.17
CA ARG A 26 -19.34 2.12 -9.64
C ARG A 26 -20.38 3.09 -9.11
N GLY A 27 -19.94 4.23 -8.58
CA GLY A 27 -20.84 5.25 -8.03
C GLY A 27 -21.47 6.17 -9.06
N LEU A 28 -21.04 6.12 -10.34
CA LEU A 28 -21.61 6.91 -11.41
C LEU A 28 -22.87 6.23 -11.99
N PRO A 29 -23.86 7.02 -12.45
CA PRO A 29 -25.00 6.47 -13.15
C PRO A 29 -24.60 5.62 -14.37
N ALA A 30 -25.39 4.58 -14.66
CA ALA A 30 -25.14 3.73 -15.81
C ALA A 30 -25.15 4.57 -17.12
N GLY A 31 -24.10 4.43 -17.92
CA GLY A 31 -23.93 5.17 -19.18
C GLY A 31 -23.30 6.55 -19.03
N GLU A 32 -23.00 7.03 -17.83
CA GLU A 32 -22.25 8.28 -17.67
C GLU A 32 -20.78 8.08 -18.12
N PRO A 33 -20.25 8.92 -19.03
CA PRO A 33 -18.87 8.84 -19.47
C PRO A 33 -17.89 9.04 -18.31
N PHE A 34 -16.95 8.10 -18.16
CA PHE A 34 -15.91 8.15 -17.12
C PHE A 34 -14.55 7.79 -17.71
N ASP A 35 -13.71 8.79 -17.87
CA ASP A 35 -12.36 8.66 -18.38
C ASP A 35 -11.37 8.81 -17.23
N VAL A 36 -10.38 7.94 -17.17
CA VAL A 36 -9.30 7.98 -16.18
C VAL A 36 -7.96 8.01 -16.91
N LEU A 37 -7.09 8.89 -16.47
CA LEU A 37 -5.70 8.96 -16.91
C LEU A 37 -4.78 8.94 -15.69
N TYR A 38 -3.81 8.03 -15.66
CA TYR A 38 -2.76 8.06 -14.67
C TYR A 38 -1.57 8.88 -15.17
N VAL A 39 -1.05 9.79 -14.32
CA VAL A 39 0.12 10.63 -14.64
C VAL A 39 1.17 10.43 -13.53
N GLY A 40 2.32 9.89 -13.89
CA GLY A 40 3.39 9.54 -12.96
C GLY A 40 4.78 9.57 -13.59
N ALA A 41 5.78 9.04 -12.89
CA ALA A 41 7.19 9.04 -13.35
C ALA A 41 7.59 7.79 -14.14
N GLY A 42 6.71 6.80 -14.28
CA GLY A 42 7.04 5.51 -14.89
C GLY A 42 7.70 4.51 -13.92
N GLY A 43 8.30 3.46 -14.49
CA GLY A 43 8.91 2.39 -13.71
C GLY A 43 7.87 1.37 -13.19
N GLN A 44 8.04 0.87 -11.97
CA GLN A 44 7.15 -0.18 -11.40
C GLN A 44 5.67 0.20 -11.39
N GLU A 45 5.35 1.50 -11.26
CA GLU A 45 3.97 1.96 -11.29
C GLU A 45 3.30 1.77 -12.66
N SER A 46 4.08 1.82 -13.77
CA SER A 46 3.55 1.62 -15.12
C SER A 46 2.94 0.24 -15.31
N ASP A 47 3.57 -0.79 -14.78
CA ASP A 47 3.07 -2.16 -14.89
C ASP A 47 1.77 -2.37 -14.10
N ILE A 48 1.71 -1.82 -12.88
CA ILE A 48 0.52 -1.89 -12.04
C ILE A 48 -0.66 -1.17 -12.71
N VAL A 49 -0.43 0.04 -13.23
CA VAL A 49 -1.47 0.87 -13.87
C VAL A 49 -1.96 0.22 -15.17
N LYS A 50 -1.05 -0.30 -16.02
CA LYS A 50 -1.39 -0.99 -17.27
C LYS A 50 -2.21 -2.26 -17.01
N ARG A 51 -1.82 -3.08 -16.02
CA ARG A 51 -2.59 -4.27 -15.61
C ARG A 51 -3.99 -3.92 -15.13
N ALA A 52 -4.15 -2.79 -14.45
CA ALA A 52 -5.45 -2.30 -14.04
C ALA A 52 -6.30 -1.73 -15.19
N GLY A 53 -5.78 -1.72 -16.42
CA GLY A 53 -6.48 -1.28 -17.62
C GLY A 53 -6.61 0.24 -17.75
N PHE A 54 -5.78 1.02 -17.05
CA PHE A 54 -5.81 2.47 -17.15
C PHE A 54 -4.70 3.00 -18.07
N PRO A 55 -5.00 4.00 -18.92
CA PRO A 55 -3.98 4.70 -19.69
C PRO A 55 -3.05 5.48 -18.79
N MET A 56 -1.77 5.53 -19.17
CA MET A 56 -0.73 6.24 -18.42
C MET A 56 0.07 7.18 -19.31
N ARG A 57 0.43 8.33 -18.75
CA ARG A 57 1.38 9.30 -19.34
C ARG A 57 2.47 9.60 -18.32
N GLU A 58 3.69 9.71 -18.80
CA GLU A 58 4.85 9.95 -17.96
C GLU A 58 5.23 11.43 -17.92
N VAL A 59 5.73 11.86 -16.76
CA VAL A 59 6.27 13.20 -16.54
C VAL A 59 7.61 13.11 -15.82
N SER A 60 8.49 14.05 -16.12
CA SER A 60 9.76 14.17 -15.44
C SER A 60 9.55 14.50 -13.96
N ALA A 61 10.15 13.70 -13.09
CA ALA A 61 10.08 13.93 -11.65
C ALA A 61 11.38 13.48 -10.98
N ALA A 62 11.72 14.10 -9.87
CA ALA A 62 12.90 13.74 -9.11
C ALA A 62 12.72 14.04 -7.62
N PRO A 63 13.34 13.25 -6.72
CA PRO A 63 13.35 13.54 -5.29
C PRO A 63 14.23 14.76 -4.99
N ILE A 64 13.74 15.69 -4.15
CA ILE A 64 14.49 16.90 -3.76
C ILE A 64 15.32 16.66 -2.49
N ARG A 65 14.80 15.88 -1.54
CA ARG A 65 15.45 15.68 -0.23
C ARG A 65 16.52 14.58 -0.26
N GLY A 66 17.50 14.74 0.61
CA GLY A 66 18.58 13.74 0.81
C GLY A 66 19.61 13.74 -0.30
N ARG A 67 19.79 14.86 -1.03
CA ARG A 67 20.70 15.02 -2.16
C ARG A 67 21.67 16.17 -1.93
N MET A 68 22.80 16.10 -2.63
CA MET A 68 23.80 17.18 -2.62
C MET A 68 23.25 18.43 -3.31
N PRO A 69 23.75 19.65 -2.98
CA PRO A 69 23.21 20.90 -3.53
C PRO A 69 23.12 20.95 -5.06
N TRP A 70 24.10 20.40 -5.77
CA TRP A 70 24.08 20.35 -7.24
C TRP A 70 23.05 19.38 -7.80
N GLU A 71 22.81 18.25 -7.11
CA GLU A 71 21.73 17.32 -7.45
C GLU A 71 20.35 17.97 -7.23
N MET A 72 20.23 18.79 -6.18
CA MET A 72 19.00 19.56 -5.92
C MET A 72 18.71 20.56 -7.04
N ALA A 73 19.73 21.24 -7.55
CA ALA A 73 19.57 22.16 -8.69
C ALA A 73 19.13 21.40 -9.97
N ALA A 74 19.81 20.28 -10.29
CA ALA A 74 19.42 19.43 -11.43
C ALA A 74 18.00 18.87 -11.28
N ASN A 75 17.65 18.42 -10.08
CA ASN A 75 16.31 17.89 -9.79
C ASN A 75 15.22 18.96 -9.86
N SER A 76 15.54 20.22 -9.50
CA SER A 76 14.62 21.36 -9.68
C SER A 76 14.32 21.60 -11.16
N GLY A 77 15.31 21.48 -12.05
CA GLY A 77 15.11 21.53 -13.49
C GLY A 77 14.19 20.41 -14.01
N LYS A 78 14.39 19.18 -13.53
CA LYS A 78 13.51 18.04 -13.85
C LYS A 78 12.07 18.27 -13.39
N ILE A 79 11.88 18.86 -12.21
CA ILE A 79 10.55 19.20 -11.69
C ILE A 79 9.89 20.27 -12.55
N ALA A 80 10.63 21.33 -12.93
CA ALA A 80 10.11 22.38 -13.80
C ALA A 80 9.66 21.81 -15.16
N LEU A 81 10.48 20.93 -15.77
CA LEU A 81 10.11 20.20 -16.98
C LEU A 81 8.85 19.36 -16.78
N GLY A 82 8.78 18.61 -15.66
CA GLY A 82 7.61 17.82 -15.31
C GLY A 82 6.33 18.63 -15.15
N VAL A 83 6.43 19.82 -14.57
CA VAL A 83 5.28 20.76 -14.48
C VAL A 83 4.82 21.19 -15.88
N GLN A 84 5.76 21.51 -16.78
CA GLN A 84 5.41 21.89 -18.16
C GLN A 84 4.74 20.72 -18.90
N GLN A 85 5.31 19.51 -18.81
CA GLN A 85 4.73 18.28 -19.39
C GLN A 85 3.33 18.01 -18.82
N ALA A 86 3.17 18.06 -17.50
CA ALA A 86 1.88 17.88 -16.85
C ALA A 86 0.85 18.94 -17.29
N ARG A 87 1.26 20.20 -17.44
CA ARG A 87 0.36 21.26 -17.97
C ARG A 87 -0.14 20.94 -19.38
N GLY A 88 0.72 20.41 -20.25
CA GLY A 88 0.32 19.94 -21.61
C GLY A 88 -0.70 18.80 -21.51
N ILE A 89 -0.36 17.73 -20.74
CA ILE A 89 -1.22 16.56 -20.55
C ILE A 89 -2.59 16.95 -19.98
N LEU A 90 -2.61 17.77 -18.93
CA LEU A 90 -3.87 18.26 -18.33
C LEU A 90 -4.65 19.17 -19.30
N GLY A 91 -3.94 19.89 -20.19
CA GLY A 91 -4.57 20.71 -21.23
C GLY A 91 -5.22 19.89 -22.33
N GLU A 92 -4.66 18.74 -22.70
CA GLU A 92 -5.22 17.81 -23.68
C GLU A 92 -6.37 17.00 -23.09
N PHE A 93 -6.18 16.50 -21.87
CA PHE A 93 -7.14 15.59 -21.23
C PHE A 93 -8.35 16.32 -20.62
N HIS A 94 -8.24 17.61 -20.27
CA HIS A 94 -9.31 18.43 -19.65
C HIS A 94 -9.97 17.73 -18.43
N PRO A 95 -9.22 17.39 -17.38
CA PRO A 95 -9.79 16.66 -16.23
C PRO A 95 -10.75 17.53 -15.42
N SER A 96 -11.81 16.91 -14.92
CA SER A 96 -12.74 17.54 -13.95
C SER A 96 -12.12 17.66 -12.56
N VAL A 97 -11.23 16.74 -12.21
CA VAL A 97 -10.53 16.70 -10.91
C VAL A 97 -9.22 15.92 -11.02
N VAL A 98 -8.23 16.30 -10.22
CA VAL A 98 -6.97 15.58 -10.03
C VAL A 98 -6.95 14.98 -8.64
N PHE A 99 -6.62 13.70 -8.54
CA PHE A 99 -6.41 12.97 -7.28
C PHE A 99 -4.97 12.51 -7.16
N SER A 100 -4.29 12.99 -6.13
CA SER A 100 -2.91 12.62 -5.82
C SER A 100 -2.85 11.72 -4.59
N THR A 101 -2.09 10.64 -4.66
CA THR A 101 -1.78 9.78 -3.50
C THR A 101 -0.40 10.06 -2.92
N GLY A 102 0.25 11.14 -3.37
CA GLY A 102 1.58 11.52 -2.90
C GLY A 102 2.72 10.89 -3.72
N GLY A 103 3.92 10.91 -3.14
CA GLY A 103 5.13 10.57 -3.86
C GLY A 103 5.69 11.78 -4.65
N TYR A 104 7.00 11.73 -4.96
CA TYR A 104 7.68 12.84 -5.63
C TYR A 104 7.17 13.07 -7.06
N ALA A 105 6.68 12.02 -7.71
CA ALA A 105 6.16 12.09 -9.09
C ALA A 105 4.85 12.87 -9.20
N SER A 106 4.04 12.92 -8.14
CA SER A 106 2.78 13.64 -8.17
C SER A 106 2.90 15.14 -7.89
N PHE A 107 4.04 15.61 -7.40
CA PHE A 107 4.22 17.03 -7.10
C PHE A 107 4.17 17.95 -8.35
N PRO A 108 4.85 17.64 -9.49
CA PRO A 108 4.68 18.39 -10.73
C PRO A 108 3.24 18.44 -11.23
N VAL A 109 2.52 17.32 -11.13
CA VAL A 109 1.11 17.22 -11.56
C VAL A 109 0.21 18.10 -10.70
N ALA A 110 0.43 18.11 -9.37
CA ALA A 110 -0.33 18.96 -8.45
C ALA A 110 -0.09 20.45 -8.70
N LEU A 111 1.16 20.87 -8.98
CA LEU A 111 1.47 22.26 -9.37
C LEU A 111 0.81 22.64 -10.70
N ALA A 112 0.84 21.75 -11.69
CA ALA A 112 0.19 21.97 -12.97
C ALA A 112 -1.33 22.10 -12.81
N ALA A 113 -1.97 21.22 -12.04
CA ALA A 113 -3.40 21.28 -11.72
C ALA A 113 -3.77 22.63 -11.07
N ARG A 114 -3.01 23.02 -10.04
CA ARG A 114 -3.24 24.30 -9.33
C ARG A 114 -3.10 25.51 -10.27
N SER A 115 -2.08 25.50 -11.15
CA SER A 115 -1.84 26.59 -12.10
C SER A 115 -2.90 26.71 -13.19
N ARG A 116 -3.67 25.65 -13.43
CA ARG A 116 -4.78 25.62 -14.41
C ARG A 116 -6.16 25.76 -13.75
N GLY A 117 -6.22 25.95 -12.43
CA GLY A 117 -7.49 26.05 -11.72
C GLY A 117 -8.26 24.73 -11.62
N ILE A 118 -7.61 23.59 -11.89
CA ILE A 118 -8.26 22.28 -11.84
C ILE A 118 -8.37 21.85 -10.37
N PRO A 119 -9.56 21.39 -9.91
CA PRO A 119 -9.74 20.88 -8.57
C PRO A 119 -8.76 19.74 -8.24
N LEU A 120 -8.16 19.80 -7.03
CA LEU A 120 -7.14 18.88 -6.58
C LEU A 120 -7.50 18.34 -5.20
N ALA A 121 -7.51 17.02 -5.06
CA ALA A 121 -7.48 16.35 -3.77
C ALA A 121 -6.17 15.56 -3.60
N VAL A 122 -5.70 15.43 -2.36
CA VAL A 122 -4.56 14.60 -2.02
C VAL A 122 -4.93 13.61 -0.92
N TYR A 123 -4.43 12.39 -1.03
CA TYR A 123 -4.56 11.35 -0.04
C TYR A 123 -3.21 11.09 0.64
N LEU A 124 -3.24 10.99 1.96
CA LEU A 124 -2.10 10.57 2.78
C LEU A 124 -2.26 9.10 3.15
N PRO A 125 -1.50 8.18 2.52
CA PRO A 125 -1.58 6.75 2.83
C PRO A 125 -0.93 6.36 4.17
N ASP A 126 0.19 6.98 4.53
CA ASP A 126 0.88 6.77 5.82
C ASP A 126 0.27 7.63 6.93
N LEU A 127 0.64 7.37 8.19
CA LEU A 127 0.22 8.22 9.30
C LEU A 127 0.90 9.59 9.28
N ASN A 128 2.16 9.63 8.89
CA ASN A 128 2.94 10.87 8.82
C ASN A 128 3.20 11.26 7.36
N PRO A 129 2.84 12.50 6.98
CA PRO A 129 3.04 12.94 5.60
C PRO A 129 4.52 13.14 5.29
N GLY A 130 4.98 12.57 4.17
CA GLY A 130 6.22 12.95 3.52
C GLY A 130 6.17 14.40 3.01
N TRP A 131 7.32 14.95 2.60
CA TRP A 131 7.39 16.34 2.14
C TRP A 131 6.48 16.63 0.95
N ALA A 132 6.39 15.69 -0.01
CA ALA A 132 5.55 15.84 -1.20
C ALA A 132 4.06 15.97 -0.82
N VAL A 133 3.55 15.07 0.04
CA VAL A 133 2.17 15.15 0.53
C VAL A 133 1.94 16.45 1.30
N ARG A 134 2.89 16.88 2.16
CA ARG A 134 2.77 18.17 2.88
C ARG A 134 2.68 19.37 1.93
N ALA A 135 3.48 19.37 0.87
CA ALA A 135 3.47 20.42 -0.14
C ALA A 135 2.15 20.40 -0.94
N ILE A 136 1.74 19.24 -1.43
CA ILE A 136 0.50 19.07 -2.20
C ILE A 136 -0.72 19.38 -1.33
N ALA A 137 -0.71 19.00 -0.06
CA ALA A 137 -1.80 19.31 0.87
C ALA A 137 -2.06 20.81 1.05
N ARG A 138 -1.05 21.66 0.86
CA ARG A 138 -1.26 23.13 0.86
C ARG A 138 -1.98 23.62 -0.40
N LEU A 139 -1.74 22.96 -1.54
CA LEU A 139 -2.29 23.29 -2.84
C LEU A 139 -3.71 22.72 -3.05
N ALA A 140 -3.99 21.58 -2.45
CA ALA A 140 -5.24 20.85 -2.61
C ALA A 140 -6.42 21.53 -1.90
N GLN A 141 -7.60 21.40 -2.48
CA GLN A 141 -8.88 21.82 -1.87
C GLN A 141 -9.33 20.84 -0.78
N ARG A 142 -9.04 19.54 -0.94
CA ARG A 142 -9.36 18.50 0.05
C ARG A 142 -8.15 17.62 0.30
N VAL A 143 -8.01 17.20 1.53
CA VAL A 143 -6.99 16.24 1.98
C VAL A 143 -7.70 15.05 2.59
N CYS A 144 -7.43 13.85 2.10
CA CYS A 144 -7.94 12.61 2.67
C CYS A 144 -6.83 11.96 3.48
N ALA A 145 -7.16 11.41 4.64
CA ALA A 145 -6.17 10.80 5.54
C ALA A 145 -6.62 9.40 5.99
N THR A 146 -5.64 8.53 6.21
CA THR A 146 -5.87 7.14 6.64
C THR A 146 -6.43 7.07 8.04
N ALA A 147 -5.91 7.86 8.99
CA ALA A 147 -6.30 7.79 10.40
C ALA A 147 -6.36 9.18 11.05
N ILE A 148 -7.02 9.25 12.19
CA ILE A 148 -7.19 10.49 12.96
C ILE A 148 -5.87 11.07 13.46
N GLU A 149 -4.89 10.21 13.71
CA GLU A 149 -3.54 10.57 14.12
C GLU A 149 -2.83 11.46 13.10
N SER A 150 -3.18 11.32 11.82
CA SER A 150 -2.63 12.12 10.72
C SER A 150 -3.04 13.59 10.76
N LEU A 151 -4.16 13.92 11.43
CA LEU A 151 -4.69 15.29 11.49
C LEU A 151 -3.71 16.29 12.12
N ARG A 152 -2.84 15.84 13.04
CA ARG A 152 -1.82 16.68 13.69
C ARG A 152 -0.79 17.27 12.71
N SER A 153 -0.63 16.63 11.55
CA SER A 153 0.39 16.96 10.56
C SER A 153 -0.17 17.52 9.25
N LEU A 154 -1.49 17.68 9.17
CA LEU A 154 -2.21 18.09 7.95
C LEU A 154 -2.98 19.40 8.19
N PRO A 155 -3.31 20.16 7.13
CA PRO A 155 -4.08 21.40 7.25
C PRO A 155 -5.46 21.14 7.85
N SER A 156 -5.79 21.79 8.95
CA SER A 156 -7.13 21.79 9.54
C SER A 156 -8.16 22.39 8.57
N GLY A 157 -9.41 22.04 8.70
CA GLY A 157 -10.54 22.60 7.92
C GLY A 157 -10.74 22.01 6.53
N LYS A 158 -9.74 21.37 5.92
CA LYS A 158 -9.88 20.69 4.61
C LYS A 158 -9.45 19.23 4.63
N THR A 159 -9.08 18.69 5.79
CA THR A 159 -8.67 17.28 5.96
C THR A 159 -9.83 16.46 6.48
N VAL A 160 -10.10 15.36 5.79
CA VAL A 160 -11.13 14.36 6.13
C VAL A 160 -10.45 13.01 6.38
N VAL A 161 -10.76 12.39 7.52
CA VAL A 161 -10.32 11.01 7.79
C VAL A 161 -11.24 10.05 7.03
N THR A 162 -10.70 9.39 6.03
CA THR A 162 -11.45 8.47 5.14
C THR A 162 -11.15 7.00 5.42
N GLY A 163 -10.01 6.70 6.00
CA GLY A 163 -9.45 5.35 6.03
C GLY A 163 -8.54 5.08 4.85
N TYR A 164 -7.88 3.90 4.84
CA TYR A 164 -7.08 3.44 3.72
C TYR A 164 -7.99 2.77 2.66
N PRO A 165 -8.00 3.24 1.40
CA PRO A 165 -8.82 2.66 0.35
C PRO A 165 -8.20 1.35 -0.14
N VAL A 166 -8.78 0.25 0.29
CA VAL A 166 -8.38 -1.12 -0.07
C VAL A 166 -9.13 -1.54 -1.32
N ARG A 167 -8.48 -2.32 -2.18
CA ARG A 167 -9.09 -2.92 -3.37
C ARG A 167 -10.26 -3.84 -2.99
N GLU A 168 -11.23 -3.97 -3.88
CA GLU A 168 -12.46 -4.72 -3.62
C GLU A 168 -12.23 -6.20 -3.37
N GLU A 169 -11.23 -6.76 -4.03
CA GLU A 169 -10.88 -8.18 -3.93
C GLU A 169 -10.58 -8.60 -2.48
N PHE A 170 -10.05 -7.69 -1.66
CA PHE A 170 -9.82 -7.94 -0.23
C PHE A 170 -11.11 -8.08 0.58
N TRP A 171 -12.22 -7.55 0.11
CA TRP A 171 -13.51 -7.63 0.81
C TRP A 171 -14.36 -8.81 0.36
N SER A 172 -14.01 -9.46 -0.76
CA SER A 172 -14.76 -10.54 -1.40
C SER A 172 -14.24 -11.94 -1.09
N VAL A 173 -13.09 -12.04 -0.40
CA VAL A 173 -12.45 -13.32 -0.05
C VAL A 173 -12.53 -13.58 1.45
N ASN A 174 -12.48 -14.86 1.82
CA ASN A 174 -12.41 -15.30 3.21
C ASN A 174 -11.41 -16.45 3.37
N ARG A 175 -11.16 -16.86 4.62
CA ARG A 175 -10.18 -17.91 4.95
C ARG A 175 -10.42 -19.23 4.21
N ALA A 176 -11.66 -19.68 4.15
CA ALA A 176 -11.99 -20.96 3.49
C ALA A 176 -11.69 -20.92 1.98
N ILE A 177 -12.14 -19.86 1.29
CA ILE A 177 -11.87 -19.62 -0.13
C ILE A 177 -10.35 -19.49 -0.38
N GLY A 178 -9.63 -18.75 0.47
CA GLY A 178 -8.18 -18.58 0.34
C GLY A 178 -7.44 -19.90 0.43
N ARG A 179 -7.75 -20.73 1.44
CA ARG A 179 -7.13 -22.03 1.65
C ARG A 179 -7.44 -23.02 0.53
N GLU A 180 -8.69 -23.13 0.13
CA GLU A 180 -9.13 -24.01 -0.96
C GLU A 180 -8.39 -23.67 -2.27
N ARG A 181 -8.38 -22.38 -2.65
CA ARG A 181 -7.77 -21.95 -3.91
C ARG A 181 -6.24 -22.07 -3.94
N LEU A 182 -5.61 -21.97 -2.78
CA LEU A 182 -4.15 -22.10 -2.66
C LEU A 182 -3.72 -23.55 -2.35
N GLY A 183 -4.65 -24.49 -2.20
CA GLY A 183 -4.35 -25.90 -1.91
C GLY A 183 -3.74 -26.11 -0.52
N LEU A 184 -4.08 -25.26 0.46
CA LEU A 184 -3.58 -25.34 1.83
C LEU A 184 -4.43 -26.27 2.68
N ASN A 185 -3.80 -26.91 3.66
CA ASN A 185 -4.54 -27.76 4.61
C ASN A 185 -5.46 -26.88 5.48
N PRO A 186 -6.80 -27.16 5.53
CA PRO A 186 -7.74 -26.36 6.31
C PRO A 186 -7.49 -26.40 7.81
N GLU A 187 -6.86 -27.46 8.35
CA GLU A 187 -6.61 -27.65 9.78
C GLU A 187 -5.27 -27.07 10.24
N GLU A 188 -4.34 -26.82 9.33
CA GLU A 188 -3.01 -26.31 9.68
C GLU A 188 -3.02 -24.82 9.92
N LYS A 189 -2.11 -24.33 10.77
CA LYS A 189 -1.83 -22.89 10.88
C LYS A 189 -1.08 -22.43 9.64
N VAL A 190 -1.34 -21.19 9.21
CA VAL A 190 -0.71 -20.58 8.04
C VAL A 190 -0.06 -19.27 8.41
N LEU A 191 1.24 -19.15 8.15
CA LEU A 191 2.02 -17.92 8.27
C LEU A 191 2.18 -17.28 6.90
N PHE A 192 1.77 -16.03 6.76
CA PHE A 192 2.02 -15.23 5.57
C PHE A 192 3.21 -14.31 5.77
N VAL A 193 4.24 -14.41 4.94
CA VAL A 193 5.46 -13.60 5.02
C VAL A 193 5.58 -12.72 3.78
N THR A 194 5.81 -11.42 3.96
CA THR A 194 6.08 -10.52 2.83
C THR A 194 6.93 -9.31 3.20
N GLY A 195 7.82 -8.94 2.28
CA GLY A 195 8.56 -7.68 2.33
C GLY A 195 7.89 -6.53 1.58
N ALA A 196 6.57 -6.67 1.24
CA ALA A 196 5.86 -5.81 0.30
C ALA A 196 6.38 -5.93 -1.16
N SER A 197 6.08 -4.95 -2.03
CA SER A 197 6.29 -5.06 -3.48
C SER A 197 7.75 -5.30 -3.92
N SER A 198 8.73 -4.89 -3.13
CA SER A 198 10.15 -5.01 -3.46
C SER A 198 10.84 -6.19 -2.75
N GLY A 199 10.12 -6.91 -1.88
CA GLY A 199 10.72 -7.84 -0.95
C GLY A 199 11.42 -7.14 0.22
N ALA A 200 11.91 -7.92 1.17
CA ALA A 200 12.66 -7.43 2.33
C ALA A 200 13.76 -8.44 2.68
N HIS A 201 14.96 -8.21 2.16
CA HIS A 201 16.08 -9.13 2.28
C HIS A 201 16.34 -9.60 3.72
N SER A 202 16.30 -8.70 4.70
CA SER A 202 16.51 -9.07 6.11
C SER A 202 15.40 -9.98 6.67
N ILE A 203 14.13 -9.77 6.26
CA ILE A 203 13.04 -10.69 6.63
C ILE A 203 13.26 -12.03 5.95
N ASN A 204 13.61 -12.04 4.66
CA ASN A 204 13.85 -13.25 3.90
C ASN A 204 15.00 -14.07 4.50
N GLN A 205 16.10 -13.42 4.92
CA GLN A 205 17.22 -14.06 5.61
C GLN A 205 16.80 -14.68 6.96
N ALA A 206 16.02 -13.95 7.77
CA ALA A 206 15.55 -14.45 9.05
C ALA A 206 14.60 -15.66 8.88
N VAL A 207 13.70 -15.60 7.91
CA VAL A 207 12.83 -16.74 7.58
C VAL A 207 13.63 -17.93 7.09
N ALA A 208 14.63 -17.72 6.25
CA ALA A 208 15.46 -18.79 5.73
C ALA A 208 16.30 -19.48 6.83
N ALA A 209 16.85 -18.70 7.77
CA ALA A 209 17.61 -19.22 8.90
C ALA A 209 16.78 -20.13 9.81
N GLU A 210 15.50 -19.80 9.98
CA GLU A 210 14.57 -20.50 10.88
C GLU A 210 13.53 -21.35 10.14
N LEU A 211 13.72 -21.58 8.82
CA LEU A 211 12.69 -22.14 7.96
C LEU A 211 12.20 -23.51 8.43
N SER A 212 13.11 -24.40 8.80
CA SER A 212 12.74 -25.74 9.28
C SER A 212 11.90 -25.69 10.57
N GLY A 213 12.24 -24.79 11.49
CA GLY A 213 11.46 -24.58 12.72
C GLY A 213 10.07 -23.99 12.44
N LEU A 214 9.97 -23.01 11.53
CA LEU A 214 8.70 -22.42 11.12
C LEU A 214 7.78 -23.46 10.45
N LEU A 215 8.35 -24.30 9.57
CA LEU A 215 7.59 -25.34 8.85
C LEU A 215 7.14 -26.51 9.75
N GLN A 216 7.75 -26.69 10.93
CA GLN A 216 7.24 -27.59 11.95
C GLN A 216 6.01 -27.02 12.68
N LEU A 217 5.90 -25.69 12.77
CA LEU A 217 4.79 -25.00 13.44
C LEU A 217 3.58 -24.75 12.52
N CYS A 218 3.82 -24.49 11.21
CA CYS A 218 2.77 -24.02 10.31
C CYS A 218 3.13 -24.24 8.83
N GLU A 219 2.17 -24.06 7.94
CA GLU A 219 2.46 -23.81 6.53
C GLU A 219 2.91 -22.35 6.35
N VAL A 220 3.84 -22.10 5.43
CA VAL A 220 4.39 -20.77 5.18
C VAL A 220 4.13 -20.35 3.73
N ILE A 221 3.37 -19.28 3.52
CA ILE A 221 3.26 -18.57 2.25
C ILE A 221 4.24 -17.42 2.28
N HIS A 222 5.27 -17.43 1.42
CA HIS A 222 6.33 -16.45 1.43
C HIS A 222 6.43 -15.68 0.12
N LEU A 223 6.12 -14.38 0.15
CA LEU A 223 6.35 -13.43 -0.94
C LEU A 223 7.68 -12.75 -0.72
N CYS A 224 8.73 -13.31 -1.32
CA CYS A 224 10.11 -12.88 -1.06
C CYS A 224 10.58 -11.68 -1.90
N GLY A 225 9.89 -11.36 -2.99
CA GLY A 225 10.38 -10.43 -4.00
C GLY A 225 11.32 -11.15 -5.00
N HIS A 226 11.33 -10.69 -6.25
CA HIS A 226 12.11 -11.33 -7.31
C HIS A 226 13.62 -11.36 -7.06
N ALA A 227 14.16 -10.40 -6.29
CA ALA A 227 15.59 -10.31 -6.02
C ALA A 227 16.11 -11.48 -5.18
N ASP A 228 15.27 -12.01 -4.29
CA ASP A 228 15.65 -13.09 -3.36
C ASP A 228 15.07 -14.45 -3.75
N GLU A 229 14.26 -14.51 -4.80
CA GLU A 229 13.53 -15.72 -5.19
C GLU A 229 14.45 -16.90 -5.50
N GLN A 230 15.53 -16.67 -6.24
CA GLN A 230 16.41 -17.75 -6.71
C GLN A 230 17.09 -18.51 -5.55
N TRP A 231 17.72 -17.79 -4.62
CA TRP A 231 18.42 -18.45 -3.51
C TRP A 231 17.47 -19.10 -2.50
N LEU A 232 16.25 -18.55 -2.34
CA LEU A 232 15.21 -19.16 -1.51
C LEU A 232 14.63 -20.44 -2.15
N LEU A 233 14.55 -20.50 -3.49
CA LEU A 233 14.22 -21.73 -4.20
C LEU A 233 15.26 -22.83 -3.95
N GLU A 234 16.55 -22.49 -3.95
CA GLU A 234 17.63 -23.43 -3.65
C GLU A 234 17.50 -23.98 -2.22
N ILE A 235 17.19 -23.12 -1.23
CA ILE A 235 16.94 -23.56 0.15
C ILE A 235 15.71 -24.46 0.21
N ARG A 236 14.60 -24.07 -0.43
CA ARG A 236 13.37 -24.90 -0.49
C ARG A 236 13.66 -26.29 -1.05
N ASP A 237 14.39 -26.36 -2.14
CA ASP A 237 14.67 -27.62 -2.84
C ASP A 237 15.61 -28.53 -2.04
N GLY A 238 16.38 -28.00 -1.09
CA GLY A 238 17.18 -28.74 -0.12
C GLY A 238 16.40 -29.27 1.08
N LEU A 239 15.13 -28.86 1.26
CA LEU A 239 14.32 -29.35 2.38
C LEU A 239 13.87 -30.81 2.19
N PRO A 240 13.67 -31.57 3.29
CA PRO A 240 12.93 -32.84 3.26
C PRO A 240 11.55 -32.66 2.61
N ASN A 241 11.07 -33.68 1.90
CA ASN A 241 9.80 -33.60 1.16
C ASN A 241 8.60 -33.15 2.02
N GLU A 242 8.55 -33.62 3.27
CA GLU A 242 7.49 -33.29 4.22
C GLU A 242 7.45 -31.80 4.57
N LEU A 243 8.61 -31.16 4.74
CA LEU A 243 8.71 -29.73 5.01
C LEU A 243 8.56 -28.91 3.72
N ARG A 244 9.09 -29.41 2.60
CA ARG A 244 9.00 -28.73 1.31
C ARG A 244 7.56 -28.50 0.87
N SER A 245 6.66 -29.46 1.09
CA SER A 245 5.25 -29.35 0.77
C SER A 245 4.50 -28.28 1.57
N ARG A 246 5.06 -27.84 2.71
CA ARG A 246 4.50 -26.80 3.59
C ARG A 246 5.04 -25.40 3.28
N TYR A 247 5.99 -25.27 2.33
CA TYR A 247 6.62 -23.98 1.97
C TYR A 247 6.20 -23.52 0.58
N HIS A 248 5.31 -22.53 0.56
CA HIS A 248 4.75 -21.94 -0.66
C HIS A 248 5.48 -20.63 -0.98
N LEU A 249 6.59 -20.74 -1.73
CA LEU A 249 7.45 -19.61 -2.08
C LEU A 249 7.00 -18.98 -3.40
N HIS A 250 6.90 -17.65 -3.40
CA HIS A 250 6.53 -16.84 -4.56
C HIS A 250 7.40 -15.57 -4.63
N GLY A 251 7.90 -15.23 -5.81
CA GLY A 251 8.58 -13.95 -6.02
C GLY A 251 7.62 -12.77 -5.91
N TYR A 252 6.41 -12.91 -6.45
CA TYR A 252 5.36 -11.91 -6.38
C TYR A 252 3.96 -12.54 -6.55
N MET A 253 2.95 -11.93 -5.91
CA MET A 253 1.53 -12.25 -6.11
C MET A 253 0.75 -11.00 -6.51
N HIS A 254 -0.12 -11.10 -7.49
CA HIS A 254 -0.99 -10.01 -7.94
C HIS A 254 -2.43 -10.18 -7.46
N GLU A 255 -3.17 -11.03 -8.13
CA GLU A 255 -4.59 -11.32 -7.86
C GLU A 255 -4.74 -12.30 -6.70
N GLU A 256 -3.73 -13.14 -6.47
CA GLU A 256 -3.71 -14.12 -5.38
C GLU A 256 -3.36 -13.52 -4.02
N LEU A 257 -2.80 -12.30 -3.95
CA LEU A 257 -2.43 -11.66 -2.68
C LEU A 257 -3.58 -11.60 -1.66
N PRO A 258 -4.81 -11.20 -2.04
CA PRO A 258 -5.95 -11.25 -1.12
C PRO A 258 -6.27 -12.66 -0.62
N LEU A 259 -6.09 -13.69 -1.47
CA LEU A 259 -6.30 -15.10 -1.08
C LEU A 259 -5.26 -15.55 -0.05
N ALA A 260 -3.98 -15.22 -0.28
CA ALA A 260 -2.89 -15.55 0.64
C ALA A 260 -3.07 -14.89 2.01
N MET A 261 -3.43 -13.61 2.03
CA MET A 261 -3.70 -12.89 3.28
C MET A 261 -4.96 -13.40 3.99
N ALA A 262 -6.02 -13.77 3.26
CA ALA A 262 -7.24 -14.33 3.84
C ALA A 262 -7.02 -15.73 4.42
N ALA A 263 -6.15 -16.55 3.80
CA ALA A 263 -5.82 -17.90 4.23
C ALA A 263 -5.02 -17.93 5.54
N ALA A 264 -4.27 -16.87 5.83
CA ALA A 264 -3.29 -16.81 6.91
C ALA A 264 -3.92 -16.61 8.30
N ASP A 265 -3.24 -17.13 9.31
CA ASP A 265 -3.54 -16.91 10.73
C ASP A 265 -2.73 -15.76 11.31
N LEU A 266 -1.50 -15.58 10.82
CA LEU A 266 -0.54 -14.58 11.24
C LEU A 266 0.24 -14.07 10.02
N ALA A 267 0.58 -12.80 10.01
CA ALA A 267 1.47 -12.23 8.99
C ALA A 267 2.79 -11.75 9.59
N VAL A 268 3.88 -11.89 8.85
CA VAL A 268 5.16 -11.19 9.07
C VAL A 268 5.38 -10.25 7.91
N THR A 269 5.43 -8.94 8.16
CA THR A 269 5.54 -7.99 7.06
C THR A 269 6.22 -6.68 7.46
N ARG A 270 6.70 -5.93 6.46
CA ARG A 270 7.05 -4.51 6.65
C ARG A 270 5.80 -3.71 7.03
N ALA A 271 6.00 -2.57 7.71
CA ALA A 271 4.91 -1.69 8.11
C ALA A 271 4.66 -0.57 7.08
N GLY A 272 4.54 -0.93 5.80
CA GLY A 272 4.20 0.01 4.72
C GLY A 272 2.78 0.57 4.87
N ALA A 273 2.46 1.60 4.08
CA ALA A 273 1.15 2.24 4.13
C ALA A 273 -0.02 1.28 3.88
N SER A 274 0.14 0.30 2.96
CA SER A 274 -0.91 -0.67 2.64
C SER A 274 -1.32 -1.54 3.84
N THR A 275 -0.41 -1.80 4.77
CA THR A 275 -0.73 -2.59 5.97
C THR A 275 -1.77 -1.93 6.86
N LEU A 276 -1.92 -0.58 6.79
CA LEU A 276 -2.95 0.15 7.54
C LEU A 276 -4.38 -0.12 7.03
N GLY A 277 -4.50 -0.71 5.86
CA GLY A 277 -5.79 -1.07 5.27
C GLY A 277 -5.95 -2.56 4.99
N GLU A 278 -4.95 -3.20 4.38
CA GLU A 278 -5.02 -4.59 3.93
C GLU A 278 -5.08 -5.58 5.12
N LEU A 279 -4.25 -5.41 6.15
CA LEU A 279 -4.34 -6.24 7.37
C LEU A 279 -5.69 -6.09 8.08
N PRO A 280 -6.21 -4.85 8.34
CA PRO A 280 -7.56 -4.67 8.85
C PRO A 280 -8.66 -5.26 7.99
N ALA A 281 -8.59 -5.14 6.66
CA ALA A 281 -9.57 -5.70 5.73
C ALA A 281 -9.68 -7.23 5.86
N MET A 282 -8.54 -7.89 6.04
CA MET A 282 -8.46 -9.34 6.26
C MET A 282 -8.65 -9.74 7.72
N ALA A 283 -8.78 -8.78 8.63
CA ALA A 283 -8.72 -9.04 10.08
C ALA A 283 -7.50 -9.90 10.45
N LEU A 284 -6.34 -9.65 9.82
CA LEU A 284 -5.15 -10.48 9.94
C LEU A 284 -4.22 -9.93 11.03
N PRO A 285 -3.92 -10.70 12.10
CA PRO A 285 -2.88 -10.39 13.06
C PRO A 285 -1.51 -10.32 12.40
N ALA A 286 -0.62 -9.45 12.88
CA ALA A 286 0.68 -9.30 12.25
C ALA A 286 1.83 -9.11 13.24
N ILE A 287 3.01 -9.61 12.86
CA ILE A 287 4.32 -9.19 13.34
C ILE A 287 4.84 -8.16 12.32
N LEU A 288 5.00 -6.94 12.76
CA LEU A 288 5.44 -5.84 11.90
C LEU A 288 6.92 -5.56 12.12
N VAL A 289 7.69 -5.66 11.04
CA VAL A 289 9.12 -5.37 11.02
C VAL A 289 9.33 -4.05 10.29
N PRO A 290 9.40 -2.90 10.97
CA PRO A 290 9.55 -1.61 10.32
C PRO A 290 10.87 -1.51 9.56
N GLY A 291 10.84 -1.08 8.31
CA GLY A 291 12.04 -0.84 7.53
C GLY A 291 12.83 0.36 8.05
N THR A 292 14.15 0.28 7.94
CA THR A 292 15.10 1.32 8.40
C THR A 292 15.39 2.41 7.35
N PHE A 293 14.71 2.36 6.20
CA PHE A 293 14.95 3.26 5.07
C PHE A 293 14.61 4.72 5.33
N ALA A 294 15.18 5.60 4.52
CA ALA A 294 15.04 7.04 4.60
C ALA A 294 13.58 7.51 4.79
N GLY A 295 13.32 8.20 5.91
CA GLY A 295 12.04 8.79 6.23
C GLY A 295 11.30 8.16 7.40
N ALA A 296 11.72 7.00 7.93
CA ALA A 296 11.16 6.34 9.12
C ALA A 296 9.61 6.29 9.18
N HIS A 297 8.93 6.29 8.02
CA HIS A 297 7.46 6.33 7.95
C HIS A 297 6.81 5.05 8.46
N GLN A 298 7.53 3.92 8.42
CA GLN A 298 6.97 2.62 8.80
C GLN A 298 6.81 2.44 10.32
N ARG A 299 7.69 3.01 11.14
CA ARG A 299 7.55 2.90 12.61
C ARG A 299 6.26 3.51 13.17
N PRO A 300 5.80 4.72 12.74
CA PRO A 300 4.48 5.21 13.13
C PRO A 300 3.33 4.29 12.72
N ASN A 301 3.36 3.71 11.52
CA ASN A 301 2.35 2.77 11.05
C ASN A 301 2.34 1.51 11.93
N ALA A 302 3.51 0.92 12.21
CA ALA A 302 3.64 -0.25 13.08
C ALA A 302 3.09 0.02 14.49
N ARG A 303 3.50 1.15 15.08
CA ARG A 303 3.04 1.56 16.43
C ARG A 303 1.52 1.78 16.49
N TYR A 304 0.93 2.29 15.43
CA TYR A 304 -0.52 2.48 15.35
C TYR A 304 -1.27 1.14 15.45
N LEU A 305 -0.87 0.16 14.63
CA LEU A 305 -1.49 -1.17 14.63
C LEU A 305 -1.21 -1.92 15.95
N ALA A 306 0.01 -1.80 16.50
CA ALA A 306 0.37 -2.40 17.77
C ALA A 306 -0.40 -1.79 18.95
N LYS A 307 -0.55 -0.46 19.00
CA LYS A 307 -1.34 0.24 20.03
C LYS A 307 -2.80 -0.16 20.00
N ALA A 308 -3.34 -0.48 18.82
CA ALA A 308 -4.70 -1.00 18.70
C ALA A 308 -4.83 -2.47 19.12
N GLY A 309 -3.73 -3.16 19.41
CA GLY A 309 -3.70 -4.59 19.73
C GLY A 309 -3.78 -5.50 18.49
N ALA A 310 -3.63 -4.97 17.27
CA ALA A 310 -3.73 -5.72 16.03
C ALA A 310 -2.40 -6.33 15.57
N ALA A 311 -1.28 -5.89 16.13
CA ALA A 311 0.05 -6.32 15.73
C ALA A 311 1.05 -6.32 16.90
N VAL A 312 2.14 -7.06 16.72
CA VAL A 312 3.36 -6.99 17.51
C VAL A 312 4.43 -6.33 16.65
N VAL A 313 5.30 -5.52 17.24
CA VAL A 313 6.44 -4.93 16.53
C VAL A 313 7.69 -5.72 16.86
N LEU A 314 8.39 -6.19 15.84
CA LEU A 314 9.72 -6.78 15.93
C LEU A 314 10.69 -5.84 15.20
N GLU A 315 11.67 -5.31 15.89
CA GLU A 315 12.64 -4.43 15.25
C GLU A 315 13.56 -5.24 14.31
N ASN A 316 14.10 -4.57 13.30
CA ASN A 316 14.92 -5.26 12.29
C ASN A 316 16.19 -5.90 12.89
N ASP A 317 16.68 -5.37 14.00
CA ASP A 317 17.86 -5.86 14.71
C ASP A 317 17.55 -7.07 15.61
N ASP A 318 16.28 -7.36 15.88
CA ASP A 318 15.78 -8.44 16.73
C ASP A 318 15.19 -9.60 15.89
N LEU A 319 15.51 -9.70 14.61
CA LEU A 319 14.95 -10.72 13.71
C LEU A 319 15.37 -12.16 14.05
N ASP A 320 16.41 -12.37 14.88
CA ASP A 320 16.74 -13.63 15.50
C ASP A 320 15.65 -14.16 16.47
N GLN A 321 14.76 -13.29 16.93
CA GLN A 321 13.59 -13.62 17.73
C GLN A 321 12.35 -14.01 16.90
N LEU A 322 12.47 -14.09 15.56
CA LEU A 322 11.31 -14.33 14.68
C LEU A 322 10.60 -15.65 15.01
N LEU A 323 11.33 -16.75 15.06
CA LEU A 323 10.75 -18.09 15.35
C LEU A 323 10.10 -18.15 16.74
N PRO A 324 10.75 -17.72 17.83
CA PRO A 324 10.11 -17.65 19.16
C PRO A 324 8.81 -16.84 19.17
N VAL A 325 8.81 -15.64 18.55
CA VAL A 325 7.62 -14.76 18.52
C VAL A 325 6.50 -15.36 17.67
N VAL A 326 6.81 -15.96 16.54
CA VAL A 326 5.83 -16.69 15.72
C VAL A 326 5.24 -17.86 16.49
N GLY A 327 6.08 -18.67 17.15
CA GLY A 327 5.65 -19.82 17.93
C GLY A 327 4.76 -19.43 19.12
N GLU A 328 5.13 -18.39 19.86
CA GLU A 328 4.31 -17.85 20.96
C GLU A 328 2.92 -17.44 20.45
N LEU A 329 2.85 -16.67 19.37
CA LEU A 329 1.57 -16.17 18.84
C LEU A 329 0.71 -17.28 18.24
N LEU A 330 1.30 -18.21 17.45
CA LEU A 330 0.52 -19.28 16.82
C LEU A 330 -0.03 -20.29 17.84
N ASN A 331 0.62 -20.47 19.00
CA ASN A 331 0.17 -21.36 20.06
C ASN A 331 -0.81 -20.70 21.04
N ASP A 332 -0.97 -19.37 21.00
CA ASP A 332 -1.93 -18.62 21.84
C ASP A 332 -3.18 -18.23 21.01
N GLU A 333 -4.15 -19.12 20.94
CA GLU A 333 -5.39 -18.90 20.17
C GLU A 333 -6.23 -17.74 20.70
N GLU A 334 -6.21 -17.49 22.01
CA GLU A 334 -6.95 -16.38 22.61
C GLU A 334 -6.33 -15.04 22.19
N ARG A 335 -5.02 -14.96 22.25
CA ARG A 335 -4.27 -13.77 21.79
C ARG A 335 -4.47 -13.52 20.29
N LEU A 336 -4.35 -14.55 19.44
CA LEU A 336 -4.63 -14.41 18.00
C LEU A 336 -6.07 -13.95 17.73
N ARG A 337 -7.04 -14.48 18.45
CA ARG A 337 -8.45 -14.06 18.33
C ARG A 337 -8.61 -12.58 18.72
N SER A 338 -8.03 -12.18 19.86
CA SER A 338 -8.06 -10.78 20.31
C SER A 338 -7.41 -9.84 19.30
N MET A 339 -6.23 -10.21 18.76
CA MET A 339 -5.53 -9.44 17.72
C MET A 339 -6.35 -9.36 16.42
N ARG A 340 -7.03 -10.43 16.02
CA ARG A 340 -7.93 -10.47 14.85
C ARG A 340 -9.11 -9.52 15.01
N GLU A 341 -9.73 -9.50 16.18
CA GLU A 341 -10.81 -8.56 16.48
C GLU A 341 -10.32 -7.11 16.51
N ALA A 342 -9.15 -6.86 17.08
CA ALA A 342 -8.52 -5.55 17.09
C ALA A 342 -8.24 -5.05 15.66
N SER A 343 -7.69 -5.91 14.81
CA SER A 343 -7.45 -5.62 13.39
C SER A 343 -8.76 -5.29 12.66
N ARG A 344 -9.80 -6.10 12.84
CA ARG A 344 -11.13 -5.88 12.23
C ARG A 344 -11.75 -4.53 12.63
N ARG A 345 -11.59 -4.08 13.88
CA ARG A 345 -12.10 -2.76 14.33
C ARG A 345 -11.45 -1.58 13.59
N LEU A 346 -10.25 -1.74 13.07
CA LEU A 346 -9.55 -0.73 12.27
C LEU A 346 -10.00 -0.70 10.81
N ALA A 347 -10.69 -1.72 10.33
CA ALA A 347 -11.16 -1.81 8.95
C ALA A 347 -12.07 -0.63 8.56
N ARG A 348 -11.90 -0.14 7.34
CA ARG A 348 -12.68 0.98 6.78
C ARG A 348 -13.18 0.61 5.37
N PRO A 349 -14.20 -0.27 5.26
CA PRO A 349 -14.65 -0.79 3.96
C PRO A 349 -15.14 0.31 3.01
N ASN A 350 -15.64 1.41 3.54
CA ASN A 350 -16.16 2.53 2.73
C ASN A 350 -15.09 3.59 2.38
N ALA A 351 -13.80 3.36 2.67
CA ALA A 351 -12.75 4.36 2.47
C ALA A 351 -12.66 4.83 1.00
N ALA A 352 -12.63 3.89 0.06
CA ALA A 352 -12.57 4.21 -1.37
C ALA A 352 -13.83 4.97 -1.85
N ALA A 353 -15.02 4.55 -1.43
CA ALA A 353 -16.28 5.20 -1.77
C ALA A 353 -16.37 6.62 -1.19
N ARG A 354 -15.89 6.82 0.05
CA ARG A 354 -15.87 8.15 0.67
C ARG A 354 -14.93 9.12 -0.05
N ILE A 355 -13.74 8.66 -0.47
CA ILE A 355 -12.85 9.47 -1.29
C ILE A 355 -13.48 9.76 -2.66
N ALA A 356 -14.09 8.77 -3.28
CA ALA A 356 -14.81 8.90 -4.55
C ALA A 356 -15.90 9.96 -4.48
N GLN A 357 -16.68 10.01 -3.39
CA GLN A 357 -17.68 11.04 -3.16
C GLN A 357 -17.04 12.43 -3.09
N ILE A 358 -15.97 12.61 -2.31
CA ILE A 358 -15.23 13.87 -2.19
C ILE A 358 -14.75 14.36 -3.57
N LEU A 359 -14.23 13.44 -4.41
CA LEU A 359 -13.79 13.79 -5.77
C LEU A 359 -14.95 14.19 -6.68
N SER A 360 -16.11 13.53 -6.55
CA SER A 360 -17.32 13.90 -7.29
C SER A 360 -17.85 15.29 -6.91
N GLU A 361 -17.83 15.61 -5.63
CA GLU A 361 -18.22 16.93 -5.11
C GLU A 361 -17.26 18.02 -5.62
N LEU A 362 -15.96 17.78 -5.58
CA LEU A 362 -14.94 18.69 -6.14
C LEU A 362 -15.14 18.92 -7.65
N ALA A 363 -15.39 17.85 -8.42
CA ALA A 363 -15.57 17.94 -9.87
C ALA A 363 -16.82 18.73 -10.25
N ARG A 364 -17.84 18.76 -9.39
CA ARG A 364 -19.10 19.54 -9.60
C ARG A 364 -19.02 20.97 -9.09
N GLY A 365 -17.89 21.37 -8.49
CA GLY A 365 -17.75 22.69 -7.84
C GLY A 365 -18.56 22.85 -6.55
N GLN A 366 -19.04 21.75 -5.94
CA GLN A 366 -19.88 21.72 -4.76
C GLN A 366 -19.08 21.65 -3.44
N ALA A 367 -17.76 21.56 -3.51
CA ALA A 367 -16.92 21.50 -2.33
C ALA A 367 -16.59 22.93 -1.83
N ALA A 368 -17.42 23.47 -0.99
CA ALA A 368 -17.13 24.66 -0.20
C ALA A 368 -16.17 24.35 0.97
#